data_e19ff45622a0f1307c70b3353d7813d3
#
_entry.id   e19ff45622a0f1307c70b3353d7813d3
#
_cell.length_a   1.000
_cell.length_b   1.000
_cell.length_c   1.000
_cell.angle_alpha   90.00
_cell.angle_beta   90.00
_cell.angle_gamma   90.00
#
_symmetry.space_group_name_H-M   'P 1'
#
loop_
_entity.id
_entity.type
_entity.pdbx_description
1 polymer ?
#
loop_
_entity_poly.entity_id
_entity_poly.type
_entity_poly.pdbx_seq_one_letter_code
_entity_poly.pdbx_strand_id
1 'polypeptide(L)'
;MAERAVNPVPPVTTSGFKQEGRRLTLEGVLADLVADRLVSKEDADRLIADRRVNRGEHHPLVVVSEQKLKDPRNPRKILHLEMLSEWLAGKVGLPYLHVDPFKIDFAAVTKLMSTAYAQRYRILPVGVTAREATIATCEPFVRDWEEQLKQILRLEIKRVIANPLDIQNYIVEFFNLAKSVKGANEKDKGAYSQIANFEQLVQLGRSGKLDANDQHVIHICDWLFNYAFEQRASDIHLEPRRDSGNVRFRIDGVLHQVYQIPTPVLAAMTSRIKILGRMDVVEKRRPQDGRIKTVTPDSNEVELRLSTMPTAFGEKLVMRIFNPDVLVRDFGELGFGDEDLKKWNGMIAKPHGIILVTGPTGSGKTTTLYSTMKFLATPEVNVCTVEDPIEMVEPQFNQMQVQHNIGVDFSSGIRTLMRQDPDIIMVGEIRDLETAEMAIQAALTGHLVLSTLHTNDAPAAITRMLDLGVPSYLLNTTILGVMAQRLVRVLCPQCKEKNVLEDSAWEQLVAPWKAAKPETNYSAKGCLECRMTGYVGRIGLYEIMVLNNEIRNLITEATDMDKLREQAYRGGVKPLRISGALKVAAGVTTVDEVMKVAPPMHDRRQRR
;
A
#
# COMPACT_ATOMS: atom_id res chain seq x y z
N MET A 1 29.57 32.02 -8.07
CA MET A 1 29.58 33.47 -7.79
C MET A 1 28.16 33.96 -7.66
N ALA A 2 27.93 34.80 -6.69
CA ALA A 2 26.72 35.49 -6.25
C ALA A 2 25.93 34.78 -5.15
N GLU A 3 26.40 34.92 -3.92
CA GLU A 3 25.60 34.90 -2.71
C GLU A 3 24.52 36.00 -2.80
N ARG A 4 23.26 35.59 -2.78
CA ARG A 4 22.18 36.52 -2.52
C ARG A 4 22.10 36.77 -1.01
N ALA A 5 22.49 37.95 -0.60
CA ALA A 5 22.34 38.49 0.75
C ALA A 5 20.85 38.43 1.15
N VAL A 6 20.57 37.76 2.25
CA VAL A 6 19.27 37.75 2.89
C VAL A 6 19.19 39.03 3.73
N ASN A 7 18.25 39.93 3.40
CA ASN A 7 17.94 41.12 4.21
C ASN A 7 17.45 40.69 5.60
N PRO A 8 17.91 41.31 6.69
CA PRO A 8 17.43 41.01 8.03
C PRO A 8 15.98 41.46 8.19
N VAL A 9 15.12 40.48 8.55
CA VAL A 9 13.73 40.76 8.96
C VAL A 9 13.75 41.45 10.34
N PRO A 10 12.97 42.52 10.56
CA PRO A 10 12.92 43.20 11.85
C PRO A 10 12.34 42.32 12.95
N PRO A 11 12.74 42.48 14.22
CA PRO A 11 12.29 41.63 15.32
C PRO A 11 10.80 41.81 15.58
N VAL A 12 10.04 40.74 15.43
CA VAL A 12 8.60 40.69 15.71
C VAL A 12 8.40 40.39 17.20
N THR A 13 7.57 41.17 17.85
CA THR A 13 7.21 41.09 19.26
C THR A 13 6.58 39.72 19.60
N THR A 14 7.18 39.00 20.52
CA THR A 14 6.75 37.71 21.06
C THR A 14 5.58 37.89 22.04
N SER A 15 4.38 37.51 21.70
CA SER A 15 3.25 37.49 22.64
C SER A 15 2.44 36.20 22.78
N GLY A 16 2.75 35.14 22.06
CA GLY A 16 1.98 33.87 22.10
C GLY A 16 2.73 32.64 22.59
N PHE A 17 4.03 32.54 22.47
CA PHE A 17 4.81 31.32 22.73
C PHE A 17 5.57 31.32 24.07
N LYS A 18 4.87 31.44 25.19
CA LYS A 18 5.50 31.23 26.51
C LYS A 18 5.12 29.86 27.07
N GLN A 19 5.64 28.76 26.49
CA GLN A 19 5.56 27.44 27.12
C GLN A 19 6.77 26.58 26.74
N GLU A 20 7.90 26.76 27.43
CA GLU A 20 9.02 25.82 27.37
C GLU A 20 8.55 24.42 27.81
N GLY A 21 8.96 23.37 27.08
CA GLY A 21 8.68 21.98 27.39
C GLY A 21 7.37 21.41 26.82
N ARG A 22 6.55 22.17 26.09
CA ARG A 22 5.29 21.67 25.49
C ARG A 22 5.34 21.57 23.98
N ARG A 23 4.62 20.57 23.43
CA ARG A 23 4.41 20.43 21.98
C ARG A 23 3.49 21.54 21.47
N LEU A 24 3.63 21.83 20.18
CA LEU A 24 2.73 22.75 19.48
C LEU A 24 1.29 22.21 19.52
N THR A 25 0.33 23.11 19.81
CA THR A 25 -1.09 22.81 19.75
C THR A 25 -1.71 23.48 18.53
N LEU A 26 -2.78 22.90 17.97
CA LEU A 26 -3.48 23.47 16.82
C LEU A 26 -4.01 24.88 17.14
N GLU A 27 -4.59 25.06 18.31
CA GLU A 27 -5.11 26.36 18.78
C GLU A 27 -3.99 27.40 18.85
N GLY A 28 -2.83 27.04 19.43
CA GLY A 28 -1.69 27.94 19.53
C GLY A 28 -1.12 28.34 18.16
N VAL A 29 -0.95 27.38 17.26
CA VAL A 29 -0.46 27.64 15.89
C VAL A 29 -1.46 28.50 15.11
N LEU A 30 -2.75 28.24 15.19
CA LEU A 30 -3.78 29.05 14.50
C LEU A 30 -3.83 30.48 15.06
N ALA A 31 -3.73 30.66 16.39
CA ALA A 31 -3.68 31.99 17.00
C ALA A 31 -2.50 32.83 16.48
N ASP A 32 -1.32 32.22 16.35
CA ASP A 32 -0.14 32.91 15.80
C ASP A 32 -0.24 33.15 14.31
N LEU A 33 -0.81 32.25 13.52
CA LEU A 33 -1.04 32.45 12.09
C LEU A 33 -2.04 33.59 11.83
N VAL A 34 -3.06 33.72 12.68
CA VAL A 34 -4.01 34.87 12.63
C VAL A 34 -3.32 36.16 13.01
N ALA A 35 -2.52 36.16 14.07
CA ALA A 35 -1.75 37.34 14.49
C ALA A 35 -0.80 37.84 13.39
N ASP A 36 -0.17 36.92 12.65
CA ASP A 36 0.73 37.23 11.52
C ASP A 36 -0.03 37.43 10.19
N ARG A 37 -1.37 37.43 10.21
CA ARG A 37 -2.27 37.64 9.06
C ARG A 37 -2.08 36.62 7.93
N LEU A 38 -1.68 35.40 8.26
CA LEU A 38 -1.55 34.28 7.32
C LEU A 38 -2.84 33.46 7.18
N VAL A 39 -3.67 33.49 8.20
CA VAL A 39 -4.99 32.80 8.24
C VAL A 39 -6.03 33.80 8.71
N SER A 40 -7.24 33.74 8.17
CA SER A 40 -8.36 34.55 8.67
C SER A 40 -8.84 34.02 10.03
N LYS A 41 -9.42 34.90 10.85
CA LYS A 41 -10.00 34.48 12.13
C LYS A 41 -11.16 33.50 11.94
N GLU A 42 -11.97 33.69 10.90
CA GLU A 42 -13.11 32.83 10.57
C GLU A 42 -12.65 31.41 10.21
N ASP A 43 -11.58 31.28 9.41
CA ASP A 43 -11.02 29.98 9.06
C ASP A 43 -10.39 29.28 10.28
N ALA A 44 -9.73 30.02 11.16
CA ALA A 44 -9.15 29.49 12.39
C ALA A 44 -10.25 28.96 13.34
N ASP A 45 -11.29 29.76 13.57
CA ASP A 45 -12.41 29.37 14.45
C ASP A 45 -13.15 28.14 13.89
N ARG A 46 -13.31 28.05 12.56
CA ARG A 46 -13.90 26.88 11.90
C ARG A 46 -13.07 25.61 12.12
N LEU A 47 -11.74 25.70 12.00
CA LEU A 47 -10.86 24.55 12.20
C LEU A 47 -10.80 24.07 13.65
N ILE A 48 -10.85 24.98 14.61
CA ILE A 48 -10.90 24.64 16.04
C ILE A 48 -12.22 23.95 16.38
N ALA A 49 -13.32 24.34 15.76
CA ALA A 49 -14.65 23.76 15.99
C ALA A 49 -14.82 22.37 15.36
N ASP A 50 -14.02 22.01 14.34
CA ASP A 50 -14.13 20.71 13.67
C ASP A 50 -13.49 19.60 14.50
N ARG A 51 -14.35 18.82 15.18
CA ARG A 51 -13.93 17.68 16.00
C ARG A 51 -13.19 16.58 15.22
N ARG A 52 -13.35 16.50 13.89
CA ARG A 52 -12.64 15.51 13.05
C ARG A 52 -11.18 15.88 12.88
N VAL A 53 -10.90 17.15 12.81
CA VAL A 53 -9.55 17.72 12.68
C VAL A 53 -8.78 17.61 14.00
N ASN A 54 -9.45 17.77 15.13
CA ASN A 54 -8.85 17.72 16.46
C ASN A 54 -8.56 16.30 17.01
N ARG A 55 -9.08 15.24 16.40
CA ARG A 55 -8.86 13.84 16.82
C ARG A 55 -7.60 13.19 16.23
N GLY A 56 -6.89 13.87 15.34
CA GLY A 56 -5.70 13.34 14.67
C GLY A 56 -4.42 13.51 15.48
N GLU A 57 -3.54 12.51 15.50
CA GLU A 57 -2.18 12.57 16.04
C GLU A 57 -1.22 13.40 15.16
N HIS A 58 -1.74 14.14 14.16
CA HIS A 58 -0.95 14.89 13.21
C HIS A 58 -0.38 16.18 13.79
N HIS A 59 0.79 16.56 13.31
CA HIS A 59 1.40 17.83 13.70
C HIS A 59 0.53 19.02 13.26
N PRO A 60 0.33 20.07 14.07
CA PRO A 60 -0.57 21.19 13.75
C PRO A 60 -0.32 21.84 12.39
N LEU A 61 0.93 22.00 11.96
CA LEU A 61 1.26 22.56 10.64
C LEU A 61 0.76 21.64 9.49
N VAL A 62 0.78 20.33 9.67
CA VAL A 62 0.26 19.38 8.68
C VAL A 62 -1.25 19.57 8.56
N VAL A 63 -1.95 19.61 9.69
CA VAL A 63 -3.39 19.84 9.75
C VAL A 63 -3.80 21.11 9.00
N VAL A 64 -3.11 22.22 9.26
CA VAL A 64 -3.39 23.51 8.58
C VAL A 64 -3.11 23.41 7.09
N SER A 65 -2.02 22.77 6.68
CA SER A 65 -1.64 22.68 5.26
C SER A 65 -2.63 21.83 4.43
N GLU A 66 -3.20 20.79 5.03
CA GLU A 66 -4.21 19.92 4.38
C GLU A 66 -5.50 20.64 4.05
N GLN A 67 -5.83 21.71 4.78
CA GLN A 67 -7.01 22.54 4.53
C GLN A 67 -6.85 23.44 3.29
N LYS A 68 -5.66 23.54 2.70
CA LYS A 68 -5.37 24.34 1.50
C LYS A 68 -5.83 25.79 1.60
N LEU A 69 -5.69 26.40 2.80
CA LEU A 69 -6.09 27.76 3.07
C LEU A 69 -5.29 28.74 2.18
N LYS A 70 -5.94 29.83 1.76
CA LYS A 70 -5.30 30.90 0.99
C LYS A 70 -4.69 31.92 1.94
N ASP A 71 -3.51 32.43 1.60
CA ASP A 71 -2.88 33.56 2.32
C ASP A 71 -3.75 34.83 2.11
N PRO A 72 -4.36 35.42 3.17
CA PRO A 72 -5.17 36.61 3.03
C PRO A 72 -4.40 37.81 2.43
N ARG A 73 -3.07 37.83 2.57
CA ARG A 73 -2.19 38.89 2.00
C ARG A 73 -1.95 38.67 0.51
N ASN A 74 -2.08 37.42 0.02
CA ASN A 74 -1.94 37.05 -1.38
C ASN A 74 -2.85 35.89 -1.74
N PRO A 75 -4.12 36.13 -2.13
CA PRO A 75 -5.12 35.10 -2.39
C PRO A 75 -4.78 34.08 -3.49
N ARG A 76 -3.70 34.33 -4.27
CA ARG A 76 -3.18 33.39 -5.27
C ARG A 76 -2.24 32.33 -4.65
N LYS A 77 -1.77 32.54 -3.42
CA LYS A 77 -0.90 31.61 -2.70
C LYS A 77 -1.71 30.76 -1.73
N ILE A 78 -1.52 29.43 -1.81
CA ILE A 78 -2.03 28.46 -0.83
C ILE A 78 -0.93 28.26 0.22
N LEU A 79 -1.33 28.11 1.48
CA LEU A 79 -0.41 27.83 2.58
C LEU A 79 0.04 26.35 2.50
N HIS A 80 1.21 26.13 1.93
CA HIS A 80 1.84 24.83 1.88
C HIS A 80 2.66 24.54 3.14
N LEU A 81 2.82 23.26 3.48
CA LEU A 81 3.53 22.82 4.68
C LEU A 81 4.95 23.37 4.78
N GLU A 82 5.66 23.45 3.65
CA GLU A 82 7.00 24.04 3.56
C GLU A 82 7.00 25.50 4.02
N MET A 83 6.09 26.29 3.49
CA MET A 83 5.93 27.71 3.84
C MET A 83 5.54 27.92 5.31
N LEU A 84 4.71 27.02 5.86
CA LEU A 84 4.37 27.02 7.29
C LEU A 84 5.56 26.63 8.17
N SER A 85 6.42 25.75 7.70
CA SER A 85 7.64 25.34 8.42
C SER A 85 8.70 26.44 8.39
N GLU A 86 8.87 27.14 7.26
CA GLU A 86 9.71 28.33 7.17
C GLU A 86 9.19 29.47 8.07
N TRP A 87 7.87 29.69 8.09
CA TRP A 87 7.24 30.66 8.98
C TRP A 87 7.53 30.31 10.46
N LEU A 88 7.38 29.04 10.86
CA LEU A 88 7.69 28.60 12.21
C LEU A 88 9.17 28.87 12.55
N ALA A 89 10.09 28.57 11.66
CA ALA A 89 11.52 28.80 11.83
C ALA A 89 11.80 30.29 12.08
N GLY A 90 11.23 31.16 11.27
CA GLY A 90 11.33 32.63 11.45
C GLY A 90 10.74 33.11 12.79
N LYS A 91 9.60 32.52 13.20
CA LYS A 91 8.91 32.89 14.45
C LYS A 91 9.72 32.53 15.70
N VAL A 92 10.45 31.40 15.67
CA VAL A 92 11.24 30.92 16.82
C VAL A 92 12.72 31.30 16.74
N GLY A 93 13.14 31.98 15.68
CA GLY A 93 14.52 32.42 15.49
C GLY A 93 15.52 31.29 15.24
N LEU A 94 15.07 30.15 14.70
CA LEU A 94 15.92 29.02 14.32
C LEU A 94 16.07 28.96 12.79
N PRO A 95 17.22 28.46 12.27
CA PRO A 95 17.37 28.25 10.84
C PRO A 95 16.36 27.23 10.31
N TYR A 96 15.78 27.50 9.14
CA TYR A 96 15.01 26.51 8.39
C TYR A 96 15.96 25.63 7.57
N LEU A 97 15.72 24.31 7.59
CA LEU A 97 16.43 23.34 6.78
C LEU A 97 15.44 22.52 5.96
N HIS A 98 15.52 22.65 4.64
CA HIS A 98 14.93 21.67 3.76
C HIS A 98 15.78 20.39 3.79
N VAL A 99 15.18 19.28 4.25
CA VAL A 99 15.90 18.02 4.42
C VAL A 99 16.19 17.42 3.05
N ASP A 100 17.45 17.51 2.63
CA ASP A 100 17.95 16.89 1.42
C ASP A 100 18.68 15.59 1.81
N PRO A 101 18.05 14.39 1.62
CA PRO A 101 18.63 13.13 2.05
C PRO A 101 19.97 12.81 1.39
N PHE A 102 20.27 13.43 0.25
CA PHE A 102 21.53 13.23 -0.47
C PHE A 102 22.73 13.98 0.12
N LYS A 103 22.47 14.93 1.00
CA LYS A 103 23.52 15.68 1.70
C LYS A 103 23.76 15.16 3.11
N ILE A 104 23.05 14.11 3.52
CA ILE A 104 23.10 13.58 4.88
C ILE A 104 23.80 12.22 4.86
N ASP A 105 24.91 12.10 5.56
CA ASP A 105 25.54 10.82 5.86
C ASP A 105 24.70 10.07 6.91
N PHE A 106 23.70 9.31 6.41
CA PHE A 106 22.79 8.56 7.27
C PHE A 106 23.51 7.51 8.13
N ALA A 107 24.66 6.97 7.67
CA ALA A 107 25.44 6.00 8.44
C ALA A 107 26.12 6.65 9.64
N ALA A 108 26.53 7.90 9.54
CA ALA A 108 27.08 8.67 10.64
C ALA A 108 25.98 9.20 11.57
N VAL A 109 24.92 9.80 11.02
CA VAL A 109 23.88 10.46 11.84
C VAL A 109 23.01 9.46 12.63
N THR A 110 22.74 8.28 12.09
CA THR A 110 21.94 7.26 12.80
C THR A 110 22.66 6.63 14.00
N LYS A 111 23.98 6.85 14.15
CA LYS A 111 24.73 6.44 15.34
C LYS A 111 24.52 7.38 16.53
N LEU A 112 24.03 8.60 16.29
CA LEU A 112 23.89 9.62 17.33
C LEU A 112 22.77 9.30 18.33
N MET A 113 21.73 8.59 17.89
CA MET A 113 20.59 8.25 18.74
C MET A 113 19.85 7.00 18.23
N SER A 114 19.01 6.41 19.09
CA SER A 114 18.13 5.31 18.67
C SER A 114 16.90 5.82 17.91
N THR A 115 16.31 4.97 17.08
CA THR A 115 15.04 5.26 16.38
C THR A 115 13.93 5.66 17.35
N ALA A 116 13.80 4.91 18.46
CA ALA A 116 12.79 5.19 19.48
C ALA A 116 12.96 6.58 20.11
N TYR A 117 14.22 7.01 20.32
CA TYR A 117 14.54 8.34 20.83
C TYR A 117 14.17 9.43 19.82
N ALA A 118 14.57 9.26 18.55
CA ALA A 118 14.23 10.17 17.46
C ALA A 118 12.71 10.35 17.28
N GLN A 119 11.96 9.25 17.37
CA GLN A 119 10.50 9.25 17.26
C GLN A 119 9.82 9.92 18.47
N ARG A 120 10.28 9.60 19.68
CA ARG A 120 9.72 10.17 20.92
C ARG A 120 9.73 11.70 20.92
N TYR A 121 10.83 12.27 20.46
CA TYR A 121 11.04 13.73 20.46
C TYR A 121 10.74 14.39 19.13
N ARG A 122 10.40 13.63 18.07
CA ARG A 122 10.17 14.10 16.69
C ARG A 122 11.37 14.91 16.18
N ILE A 123 12.56 14.32 16.30
CA ILE A 123 13.83 14.92 15.89
C ILE A 123 14.56 14.02 14.90
N LEU A 124 15.27 14.63 13.96
CA LEU A 124 16.04 13.94 12.94
C LEU A 124 17.49 14.45 12.97
N PRO A 125 18.48 13.60 13.22
CA PRO A 125 19.87 14.00 13.04
C PRO A 125 20.17 14.16 11.55
N VAL A 126 20.65 15.34 11.15
CA VAL A 126 20.86 15.71 9.74
C VAL A 126 22.31 16.05 9.42
N GLY A 127 23.18 16.15 10.41
CA GLY A 127 24.59 16.38 10.21
C GLY A 127 25.39 16.12 11.47
N VAL A 128 26.63 15.66 11.30
CA VAL A 128 27.57 15.45 12.40
C VAL A 128 28.99 15.79 11.94
N THR A 129 29.70 16.51 12.80
CA THR A 129 31.11 16.82 12.66
C THR A 129 31.86 16.38 13.91
N ALA A 130 33.16 16.55 13.96
CA ALA A 130 33.96 16.22 15.16
C ALA A 130 33.57 17.05 16.42
N ARG A 131 32.86 18.16 16.25
CA ARG A 131 32.54 19.08 17.37
C ARG A 131 31.03 19.38 17.50
N GLU A 132 30.25 19.16 16.47
CA GLU A 132 28.85 19.60 16.41
C GLU A 132 27.95 18.51 15.82
N ALA A 133 26.74 18.41 16.34
CA ALA A 133 25.66 17.63 15.74
C ALA A 133 24.48 18.54 15.39
N THR A 134 24.04 18.51 14.13
CA THR A 134 22.86 19.27 13.69
C THR A 134 21.63 18.38 13.76
N ILE A 135 20.62 18.84 14.50
CA ILE A 135 19.38 18.10 14.74
C ILE A 135 18.20 18.91 14.21
N ALA A 136 17.45 18.36 13.28
CA ALA A 136 16.21 18.92 12.80
C ALA A 136 15.05 18.58 13.74
N THR A 137 14.21 19.56 14.01
CA THR A 137 13.00 19.41 14.84
C THR A 137 11.82 20.15 14.22
N CYS A 138 10.61 19.67 14.46
CA CYS A 138 9.37 20.40 14.20
C CYS A 138 8.70 20.90 15.48
N GLU A 139 9.27 20.58 16.66
CA GLU A 139 8.76 20.93 17.99
C GLU A 139 9.78 21.82 18.72
N PRO A 140 9.90 23.11 18.38
CA PRO A 140 10.98 23.96 18.82
C PRO A 140 11.03 24.21 20.33
N PHE A 141 9.91 24.00 21.04
CA PHE A 141 9.80 24.23 22.50
C PHE A 141 10.07 22.98 23.32
N VAL A 142 10.12 21.81 22.71
CA VAL A 142 10.51 20.55 23.36
C VAL A 142 12.03 20.46 23.36
N ARG A 143 12.67 20.75 24.49
CA ARG A 143 14.14 20.86 24.63
C ARG A 143 14.77 19.81 25.54
N ASP A 144 13.99 19.00 26.22
CA ASP A 144 14.47 18.00 27.21
C ASP A 144 15.52 17.05 26.66
N TRP A 145 15.50 16.79 25.35
CA TRP A 145 16.45 15.95 24.65
C TRP A 145 17.81 16.61 24.39
N GLU A 146 17.87 17.95 24.34
CA GLU A 146 19.06 18.71 23.92
C GLU A 146 20.21 18.51 24.91
N GLU A 147 19.97 18.72 26.21
CA GLU A 147 20.97 18.54 27.24
C GLU A 147 21.39 17.06 27.39
N GLN A 148 20.45 16.14 27.30
CA GLN A 148 20.73 14.71 27.35
C GLN A 148 21.66 14.28 26.21
N LEU A 149 21.38 14.69 24.98
CA LEU A 149 22.23 14.38 23.84
C LEU A 149 23.59 15.05 23.92
N LYS A 150 23.66 16.29 24.38
CA LYS A 150 24.93 16.99 24.57
C LYS A 150 25.85 16.26 25.58
N GLN A 151 25.29 15.76 26.66
CA GLN A 151 26.05 14.98 27.66
C GLN A 151 26.52 13.62 27.12
N ILE A 152 25.65 12.90 26.41
CA ILE A 152 25.94 11.56 25.88
C ILE A 152 26.98 11.65 24.74
N LEU A 153 26.76 12.57 23.80
CA LEU A 153 27.57 12.67 22.59
C LEU A 153 28.84 13.49 22.80
N ARG A 154 28.89 14.36 23.79
CA ARG A 154 29.95 15.35 24.03
C ARG A 154 30.18 16.27 22.82
N LEU A 155 29.10 16.58 22.10
CA LEU A 155 29.07 17.46 20.94
C LEU A 155 28.18 18.67 21.20
N GLU A 156 28.48 19.80 20.58
CA GLU A 156 27.57 20.94 20.55
C GLU A 156 26.36 20.61 19.68
N ILE A 157 25.15 20.88 20.17
CA ILE A 157 23.91 20.60 19.46
C ILE A 157 23.44 21.87 18.75
N LYS A 158 23.35 21.81 17.41
CA LYS A 158 22.70 22.83 16.58
C LYS A 158 21.30 22.39 16.21
N ARG A 159 20.30 23.22 16.52
CA ARG A 159 18.92 22.97 16.16
C ARG A 159 18.55 23.71 14.87
N VAL A 160 17.79 23.01 14.02
CA VAL A 160 17.18 23.58 12.81
C VAL A 160 15.72 23.15 12.74
N ILE A 161 14.87 24.00 12.17
CA ILE A 161 13.47 23.63 11.90
C ILE A 161 13.40 22.95 10.54
N ALA A 162 12.65 21.84 10.48
CA ALA A 162 12.35 21.17 9.23
C ALA A 162 10.86 20.77 9.16
N ASN A 163 10.43 20.40 7.96
CA ASN A 163 9.09 19.94 7.68
C ASN A 163 8.73 18.71 8.54
N PRO A 164 7.62 18.72 9.27
CA PRO A 164 7.20 17.60 10.13
C PRO A 164 7.09 16.26 9.41
N LEU A 165 6.58 16.25 8.16
CA LEU A 165 6.45 15.02 7.36
C LEU A 165 7.81 14.50 6.91
N ASP A 166 8.75 15.40 6.57
CA ASP A 166 10.11 15.00 6.21
C ASP A 166 10.82 14.38 7.41
N ILE A 167 10.71 14.99 8.59
CA ILE A 167 11.26 14.41 9.82
C ILE A 167 10.70 13.00 10.05
N GLN A 168 9.39 12.83 9.96
CA GLN A 168 8.74 11.54 10.18
C GLN A 168 9.18 10.49 9.16
N ASN A 169 9.22 10.85 7.87
CA ASN A 169 9.60 9.95 6.80
C ASN A 169 11.09 9.56 6.89
N TYR A 170 11.98 10.54 7.06
CA TYR A 170 13.42 10.26 7.07
C TYR A 170 13.92 9.62 8.36
N ILE A 171 13.22 9.73 9.48
CA ILE A 171 13.48 8.86 10.64
C ILE A 171 13.35 7.40 10.21
N VAL A 172 12.29 7.03 9.51
CA VAL A 172 12.08 5.66 9.04
C VAL A 172 13.15 5.25 8.02
N GLU A 173 13.37 6.09 7.01
CA GLU A 173 14.26 5.75 5.89
C GLU A 173 15.73 5.65 6.33
N PHE A 174 16.27 6.61 7.07
CA PHE A 174 17.67 6.62 7.48
C PHE A 174 18.00 5.45 8.40
N PHE A 175 17.12 5.12 9.34
CA PHE A 175 17.37 4.00 10.25
C PHE A 175 17.19 2.63 9.58
N ASN A 176 16.25 2.49 8.62
CA ASN A 176 16.10 1.27 7.82
C ASN A 176 17.32 1.07 6.92
N LEU A 177 17.77 2.11 6.23
CA LEU A 177 18.96 2.08 5.40
C LEU A 177 20.21 1.71 6.20
N ALA A 178 20.39 2.31 7.39
CA ALA A 178 21.51 1.97 8.25
C ALA A 178 21.47 0.51 8.74
N LYS A 179 20.27 -0.05 8.96
CA LYS A 179 20.08 -1.47 9.31
C LYS A 179 20.42 -2.39 8.13
N SER A 180 19.93 -2.07 6.94
CA SER A 180 20.21 -2.79 5.69
C SER A 180 21.71 -2.85 5.40
N VAL A 181 22.41 -1.71 5.50
CA VAL A 181 23.87 -1.62 5.30
C VAL A 181 24.64 -2.44 6.34
N LYS A 182 24.21 -2.48 7.60
CA LYS A 182 24.88 -3.30 8.63
C LYS A 182 24.69 -4.80 8.38
N GLY A 183 23.48 -5.24 8.01
CA GLY A 183 23.19 -6.65 7.70
C GLY A 183 23.99 -7.16 6.49
N ALA A 184 24.20 -6.33 5.48
CA ALA A 184 24.99 -6.66 4.30
C ALA A 184 26.50 -6.78 4.58
N ASN A 185 27.06 -5.93 5.46
CA ASN A 185 28.47 -6.00 5.86
C ASN A 185 28.84 -7.27 6.63
N GLU A 186 27.87 -7.98 7.22
CA GLU A 186 28.10 -9.26 7.88
C GLU A 186 28.09 -10.45 6.90
N LYS A 187 27.42 -10.35 5.74
CA LYS A 187 27.26 -11.44 4.76
C LYS A 187 28.20 -11.35 3.55
N ASP A 188 28.58 -10.12 3.10
CA ASP A 188 29.44 -9.94 1.93
C ASP A 188 30.34 -8.70 2.03
N LYS A 189 31.65 -8.88 2.07
CA LYS A 189 32.65 -7.80 2.18
C LYS A 189 32.86 -6.99 0.90
N GLY A 190 32.15 -7.28 -0.19
CA GLY A 190 32.47 -6.73 -1.52
C GLY A 190 31.49 -5.71 -2.11
N ALA A 191 30.22 -5.77 -1.81
CA ALA A 191 29.20 -5.06 -2.62
C ALA A 191 28.68 -3.73 -2.03
N TYR A 192 28.85 -3.47 -0.76
CA TYR A 192 28.16 -2.37 -0.06
C TYR A 192 29.03 -1.20 0.44
N SER A 193 30.34 -1.21 0.20
CA SER A 193 31.19 -0.01 0.42
C SER A 193 30.85 1.15 -0.54
N GLN A 194 29.88 0.95 -1.44
CA GLN A 194 29.56 1.81 -2.58
C GLN A 194 28.38 2.77 -2.35
N ILE A 195 27.67 2.70 -1.22
CA ILE A 195 26.66 3.70 -0.88
C ILE A 195 27.29 5.07 -0.55
N ALA A 196 28.56 5.11 -0.17
CA ALA A 196 29.37 6.34 -0.11
C ALA A 196 29.44 7.07 -1.47
N ASN A 197 29.16 6.36 -2.57
CA ASN A 197 29.16 6.91 -3.93
C ASN A 197 27.85 7.59 -4.33
N PHE A 198 26.81 7.57 -3.49
CA PHE A 198 25.53 8.24 -3.79
C PHE A 198 25.70 9.76 -3.83
N GLU A 199 26.55 10.33 -2.98
CA GLU A 199 26.94 11.75 -3.05
C GLU A 199 27.67 12.09 -4.35
N GLN A 200 28.54 11.20 -4.82
CA GLN A 200 29.24 11.38 -6.11
C GLN A 200 28.28 11.37 -7.29
N LEU A 201 27.20 10.57 -7.21
CA LEU A 201 26.15 10.53 -8.23
C LEU A 201 25.32 11.81 -8.29
N VAL A 202 25.01 12.39 -7.16
CA VAL A 202 24.33 13.70 -7.10
C VAL A 202 25.20 14.78 -7.71
N GLN A 203 26.53 14.73 -7.50
CA GLN A 203 27.48 15.64 -8.12
C GLN A 203 27.59 15.38 -9.64
N LEU A 204 27.60 14.13 -10.09
CA LEU A 204 27.59 13.75 -11.52
C LEU A 204 26.26 14.14 -12.19
N GLY A 205 25.12 13.98 -11.51
CA GLY A 205 23.81 14.44 -12.00
C GLY A 205 23.73 15.94 -12.25
N ARG A 206 24.53 16.73 -11.53
CA ARG A 206 24.67 18.18 -11.77
C ARG A 206 25.54 18.51 -13.00
N SER A 207 26.39 17.60 -13.44
CA SER A 207 27.24 17.78 -14.64
C SER A 207 26.54 17.43 -15.97
N GLY A 208 25.31 16.92 -15.93
CA GLY A 208 24.40 16.86 -17.09
C GLY A 208 24.60 15.67 -18.07
N LYS A 209 25.50 14.73 -17.82
CA LYS A 209 25.76 13.58 -18.69
C LYS A 209 25.89 12.28 -17.86
N LEU A 210 24.76 11.69 -17.51
CA LEU A 210 24.71 10.32 -16.95
C LEU A 210 24.23 9.36 -18.04
N ASP A 211 25.04 8.32 -18.32
CA ASP A 211 24.67 7.23 -19.21
C ASP A 211 24.02 6.09 -18.43
N ALA A 212 23.12 5.36 -19.08
CA ALA A 212 22.44 4.19 -18.51
C ALA A 212 23.40 3.04 -18.14
N ASN A 213 24.60 3.01 -18.75
CA ASN A 213 25.64 2.01 -18.52
C ASN A 213 26.71 2.46 -17.52
N ASP A 214 26.60 3.67 -16.95
CA ASP A 214 27.50 4.08 -15.88
C ASP A 214 27.38 3.12 -14.70
N GLN A 215 28.53 2.64 -14.19
CA GLN A 215 28.55 1.69 -13.07
C GLN A 215 27.75 2.18 -11.87
N HIS A 216 27.77 3.48 -11.62
CA HIS A 216 27.00 4.08 -10.54
C HIS A 216 25.48 3.94 -10.74
N VAL A 217 24.98 4.10 -11.98
CA VAL A 217 23.56 3.92 -12.31
C VAL A 217 23.17 2.46 -12.16
N ILE A 218 24.04 1.54 -12.56
CA ILE A 218 23.82 0.09 -12.38
C ILE A 218 23.66 -0.24 -10.90
N HIS A 219 24.61 0.18 -10.07
CA HIS A 219 24.58 -0.10 -8.63
C HIS A 219 23.36 0.50 -7.91
N ILE A 220 22.89 1.70 -8.33
CA ILE A 220 21.65 2.26 -7.76
C ILE A 220 20.45 1.42 -8.15
N CYS A 221 20.35 0.96 -9.39
CA CYS A 221 19.24 0.10 -9.80
C CYS A 221 19.24 -1.22 -9.02
N ASP A 222 20.41 -1.83 -8.85
CA ASP A 222 20.56 -3.07 -8.08
C ASP A 222 20.20 -2.86 -6.60
N TRP A 223 20.69 -1.76 -6.01
CA TRP A 223 20.31 -1.38 -4.65
C TRP A 223 18.79 -1.14 -4.52
N LEU A 224 18.20 -0.43 -5.49
CA LEU A 224 16.75 -0.14 -5.49
C LEU A 224 15.92 -1.43 -5.47
N PHE A 225 16.31 -2.42 -6.29
CA PHE A 225 15.62 -3.71 -6.32
C PHE A 225 15.77 -4.45 -5.00
N ASN A 226 16.99 -4.59 -4.50
CA ASN A 226 17.26 -5.28 -3.24
C ASN A 226 16.52 -4.62 -2.07
N TYR A 227 16.55 -3.30 -2.01
CA TYR A 227 15.83 -2.56 -0.97
C TYR A 227 14.30 -2.73 -1.08
N ALA A 228 13.75 -2.76 -2.29
CA ALA A 228 12.33 -3.03 -2.50
C ALA A 228 11.95 -4.46 -2.05
N PHE A 229 12.80 -5.46 -2.29
CA PHE A 229 12.59 -6.83 -1.84
C PHE A 229 12.63 -6.93 -0.31
N GLU A 230 13.65 -6.36 0.34
CA GLU A 230 13.76 -6.29 1.81
C GLU A 230 12.53 -5.61 2.45
N GLN A 231 12.00 -4.56 1.80
CA GLN A 231 10.83 -3.83 2.27
C GLN A 231 9.51 -4.52 1.89
N ARG A 232 9.54 -5.67 1.21
CA ARG A 232 8.37 -6.44 0.75
C ARG A 232 7.44 -5.60 -0.12
N ALA A 233 8.02 -4.74 -0.95
CA ALA A 233 7.26 -3.93 -1.89
C ALA A 233 6.58 -4.81 -2.94
N SER A 234 5.34 -4.50 -3.30
CA SER A 234 4.65 -5.11 -4.44
C SER A 234 4.91 -4.36 -5.74
N ASP A 235 5.16 -3.05 -5.66
CA ASP A 235 5.42 -2.21 -6.84
C ASP A 235 6.46 -1.12 -6.48
N ILE A 236 7.33 -0.82 -7.45
CA ILE A 236 8.28 0.28 -7.41
C ILE A 236 7.83 1.31 -8.44
N HIS A 237 7.70 2.56 -8.02
CA HIS A 237 7.33 3.69 -8.87
C HIS A 237 8.49 4.66 -9.00
N LEU A 238 8.92 4.95 -10.21
CA LEU A 238 9.83 6.04 -10.55
C LEU A 238 9.02 7.15 -11.24
N GLU A 239 8.89 8.28 -10.59
CA GLU A 239 7.99 9.34 -11.03
C GLU A 239 8.73 10.66 -11.22
N PRO A 240 8.96 11.10 -12.48
CA PRO A 240 9.59 12.38 -12.74
C PRO A 240 8.68 13.55 -12.30
N ARG A 241 9.30 14.58 -11.75
CA ARG A 241 8.72 15.86 -11.43
C ARG A 241 9.60 16.97 -12.04
N ARG A 242 9.21 18.22 -11.91
CA ARG A 242 9.90 19.35 -12.53
C ARG A 242 11.37 19.43 -12.13
N ASP A 243 11.64 19.36 -10.84
CA ASP A 243 12.98 19.61 -10.28
C ASP A 243 13.60 18.35 -9.63
N SER A 244 12.81 17.31 -9.41
CA SER A 244 13.24 16.05 -8.77
C SER A 244 12.42 14.87 -9.29
N GLY A 245 12.84 13.66 -8.99
CA GLY A 245 12.09 12.44 -9.21
C GLY A 245 11.73 11.76 -7.91
N ASN A 246 10.48 11.30 -7.78
CA ASN A 246 10.04 10.54 -6.62
C ASN A 246 10.22 9.04 -6.86
N VAL A 247 10.85 8.38 -5.91
CA VAL A 247 10.87 6.92 -5.80
C VAL A 247 9.87 6.52 -4.72
N ARG A 248 8.85 5.74 -5.09
CA ARG A 248 7.84 5.27 -4.15
C ARG A 248 7.69 3.76 -4.22
N PHE A 249 7.49 3.13 -3.09
CA PHE A 249 7.17 1.71 -2.99
C PHE A 249 5.72 1.52 -2.57
N ARG A 250 5.05 0.54 -3.16
CA ARG A 250 3.78 0.05 -2.65
C ARG A 250 4.05 -1.10 -1.70
N ILE A 251 3.74 -0.90 -0.42
CA ILE A 251 3.92 -1.90 0.64
C ILE A 251 2.55 -2.11 1.29
N ASP A 252 2.11 -3.37 1.38
CA ASP A 252 0.79 -3.73 1.93
C ASP A 252 -0.39 -2.92 1.36
N GLY A 253 -0.31 -2.59 0.05
CA GLY A 253 -1.32 -1.84 -0.70
C GLY A 253 -1.20 -0.31 -0.61
N VAL A 254 -0.33 0.23 0.26
CA VAL A 254 -0.11 1.67 0.45
C VAL A 254 1.17 2.13 -0.23
N LEU A 255 1.13 3.30 -0.88
CA LEU A 255 2.31 3.93 -1.47
C LEU A 255 3.08 4.73 -0.42
N HIS A 256 4.37 4.39 -0.25
CA HIS A 256 5.32 5.08 0.61
C HIS A 256 6.33 5.82 -0.25
N GLN A 257 6.59 7.08 0.06
CA GLN A 257 7.70 7.81 -0.54
C GLN A 257 8.99 7.35 0.14
N VAL A 258 9.91 6.80 -0.67
CA VAL A 258 11.18 6.23 -0.19
C VAL A 258 12.30 7.25 -0.38
N TYR A 259 12.39 7.80 -1.61
CA TYR A 259 13.43 8.73 -1.98
C TYR A 259 12.93 9.82 -2.94
N GLN A 260 13.64 10.95 -2.92
CA GLN A 260 13.62 11.92 -4.00
C GLN A 260 15.02 11.96 -4.61
N ILE A 261 15.11 11.85 -5.93
CA ILE A 261 16.38 11.85 -6.66
C ILE A 261 16.38 12.95 -7.72
N PRO A 262 17.54 13.50 -8.10
CA PRO A 262 17.62 14.45 -9.19
C PRO A 262 17.05 13.89 -10.49
N THR A 263 16.35 14.72 -11.27
CA THR A 263 15.71 14.30 -12.52
C THR A 263 16.68 13.63 -13.52
N PRO A 264 17.95 14.08 -13.70
CA PRO A 264 18.91 13.40 -14.59
C PRO A 264 19.25 11.98 -14.13
N VAL A 265 19.37 11.76 -12.80
CA VAL A 265 19.61 10.42 -12.22
C VAL A 265 18.42 9.51 -12.46
N LEU A 266 17.18 10.01 -12.20
CA LEU A 266 15.96 9.25 -12.49
C LEU A 266 15.87 8.85 -13.96
N ALA A 267 16.20 9.76 -14.88
CA ALA A 267 16.17 9.49 -16.32
C ALA A 267 17.20 8.41 -16.73
N ALA A 268 18.40 8.45 -16.15
CA ALA A 268 19.43 7.44 -16.38
C ALA A 268 19.01 6.07 -15.82
N MET A 269 18.44 6.02 -14.60
CA MET A 269 17.88 4.81 -14.01
C MET A 269 16.74 4.24 -14.87
N THR A 270 15.81 5.08 -15.32
CA THR A 270 14.72 4.67 -16.21
C THR A 270 15.27 4.06 -17.49
N SER A 271 16.27 4.69 -18.12
CA SER A 271 16.92 4.17 -19.32
C SER A 271 17.61 2.82 -19.06
N ARG A 272 18.30 2.67 -17.93
CA ARG A 272 18.93 1.40 -17.51
C ARG A 272 17.89 0.29 -17.33
N ILE A 273 16.80 0.58 -16.65
CA ILE A 273 15.74 -0.40 -16.41
C ILE A 273 15.02 -0.77 -17.73
N LYS A 274 14.86 0.18 -18.66
CA LYS A 274 14.36 -0.11 -20.02
C LYS A 274 15.29 -1.08 -20.76
N ILE A 275 16.62 -0.90 -20.67
CA ILE A 275 17.60 -1.85 -21.24
C ILE A 275 17.42 -3.25 -20.67
N LEU A 276 17.35 -3.36 -19.34
CA LEU A 276 17.14 -4.64 -18.65
C LEU A 276 15.80 -5.30 -19.05
N GLY A 277 14.76 -4.49 -19.23
CA GLY A 277 13.43 -4.93 -19.66
C GLY A 277 13.24 -5.14 -21.16
N ARG A 278 14.31 -4.98 -21.96
CA ARG A 278 14.32 -5.10 -23.43
C ARG A 278 13.33 -4.14 -24.10
N MET A 279 13.20 -2.93 -23.56
CA MET A 279 12.37 -1.84 -24.09
C MET A 279 13.22 -0.91 -24.96
N ASP A 280 12.59 -0.15 -25.85
CA ASP A 280 13.26 0.87 -26.65
C ASP A 280 13.58 2.10 -25.79
N VAL A 281 14.89 2.37 -25.60
CA VAL A 281 15.40 3.48 -24.77
C VAL A 281 15.22 4.83 -25.45
N VAL A 282 15.24 4.85 -26.79
CA VAL A 282 15.16 6.08 -27.60
C VAL A 282 13.71 6.60 -27.65
N GLU A 283 12.75 5.70 -27.75
CA GLU A 283 11.32 6.06 -27.77
C GLU A 283 10.83 6.40 -26.35
N LYS A 284 10.46 7.65 -26.14
CA LYS A 284 9.99 8.20 -24.85
C LYS A 284 8.56 8.76 -24.89
N ARG A 285 7.93 8.73 -26.07
CA ARG A 285 6.61 9.34 -26.32
C ARG A 285 5.46 8.33 -26.28
N ARG A 286 5.78 7.04 -26.25
CA ARG A 286 4.80 5.96 -26.23
C ARG A 286 4.95 5.11 -24.99
N PRO A 287 3.86 4.62 -24.41
CA PRO A 287 3.91 3.61 -23.37
C PRO A 287 4.62 2.35 -23.90
N GLN A 288 5.36 1.70 -23.02
CA GLN A 288 6.04 0.45 -23.32
C GLN A 288 5.93 -0.48 -22.13
N ASP A 289 5.88 -1.78 -22.40
CA ASP A 289 5.88 -2.83 -21.41
C ASP A 289 7.12 -3.72 -21.58
N GLY A 290 7.66 -4.23 -20.47
CA GLY A 290 8.84 -5.07 -20.45
C GLY A 290 8.87 -6.00 -19.25
N ARG A 291 9.87 -6.90 -19.21
CA ARG A 291 10.06 -7.86 -18.12
C ARG A 291 11.52 -8.00 -17.77
N ILE A 292 11.81 -8.09 -16.47
CA ILE A 292 13.14 -8.42 -15.95
C ILE A 292 13.00 -9.66 -15.07
N LYS A 293 13.84 -10.67 -15.31
CA LYS A 293 14.04 -11.78 -14.38
C LYS A 293 15.27 -11.49 -13.55
N THR A 294 15.15 -11.62 -12.24
CA THR A 294 16.23 -11.37 -11.29
C THR A 294 16.10 -12.31 -10.09
N VAL A 295 17.03 -12.24 -9.17
CA VAL A 295 17.01 -13.01 -7.93
C VAL A 295 17.01 -12.07 -6.72
N THR A 296 16.32 -12.45 -5.68
CA THR A 296 16.39 -11.75 -4.39
C THR A 296 17.72 -12.03 -3.69
N PRO A 297 18.10 -11.25 -2.66
CA PRO A 297 19.27 -11.56 -1.83
C PRO A 297 19.24 -12.97 -1.20
N ASP A 298 18.06 -13.54 -1.02
CA ASP A 298 17.85 -14.90 -0.51
C ASP A 298 17.84 -15.96 -1.63
N SER A 299 18.29 -15.60 -2.85
CA SER A 299 18.41 -16.46 -4.03
C SER A 299 17.07 -16.97 -4.60
N ASN A 300 15.94 -16.34 -4.28
CA ASN A 300 14.65 -16.66 -4.88
C ASN A 300 14.49 -15.95 -6.23
N GLU A 301 14.02 -16.65 -7.25
CA GLU A 301 13.73 -16.05 -8.55
C GLU A 301 12.53 -15.12 -8.46
N VAL A 302 12.65 -13.92 -9.03
CA VAL A 302 11.61 -12.90 -9.07
C VAL A 302 11.50 -12.32 -10.48
N GLU A 303 10.28 -12.14 -10.96
CA GLU A 303 9.99 -11.41 -12.20
C GLU A 303 9.49 -9.99 -11.87
N LEU A 304 10.07 -8.98 -12.53
CA LEU A 304 9.58 -7.61 -12.51
C LEU A 304 8.87 -7.33 -13.84
N ARG A 305 7.59 -6.99 -13.80
CA ARG A 305 6.85 -6.48 -14.97
C ARG A 305 6.92 -4.97 -14.97
N LEU A 306 7.40 -4.43 -16.06
CA LEU A 306 7.68 -3.01 -16.25
C LEU A 306 6.61 -2.39 -17.12
N SER A 307 6.19 -1.19 -16.77
CA SER A 307 5.36 -0.36 -17.65
C SER A 307 5.81 1.08 -17.59
N THR A 308 6.06 1.69 -18.76
CA THR A 308 6.41 3.11 -18.88
C THR A 308 5.23 3.92 -19.39
N MET A 309 5.16 5.15 -18.94
CA MET A 309 4.17 6.12 -19.39
C MET A 309 4.82 7.49 -19.58
N PRO A 310 4.69 8.13 -20.76
CA PRO A 310 5.13 9.50 -20.96
C PRO A 310 4.33 10.45 -20.06
N THR A 311 5.03 11.38 -19.40
CA THR A 311 4.44 12.43 -18.58
C THR A 311 5.02 13.79 -18.96
N ALA A 312 4.44 14.88 -18.45
CA ALA A 312 4.92 16.23 -18.71
C ALA A 312 6.39 16.47 -18.31
N PHE A 313 6.95 15.66 -17.40
CA PHE A 313 8.31 15.84 -16.87
C PHE A 313 9.26 14.69 -17.23
N GLY A 314 8.86 13.78 -18.10
CA GLY A 314 9.63 12.62 -18.53
C GLY A 314 8.84 11.33 -18.43
N GLU A 315 9.50 10.19 -18.60
CA GLU A 315 8.86 8.89 -18.50
C GLU A 315 8.68 8.47 -17.04
N LYS A 316 7.43 8.20 -16.64
CA LYS A 316 7.12 7.47 -15.41
C LYS A 316 7.33 5.99 -15.68
N LEU A 317 7.95 5.28 -14.74
CA LEU A 317 8.12 3.83 -14.77
C LEU A 317 7.49 3.21 -13.54
N VAL A 318 6.74 2.14 -13.74
CA VAL A 318 6.22 1.27 -12.67
C VAL A 318 6.76 -0.13 -12.89
N MET A 319 7.27 -0.72 -11.82
CA MET A 319 7.78 -2.10 -11.81
C MET A 319 6.97 -2.89 -10.79
N ARG A 320 6.17 -3.85 -11.24
CA ARG A 320 5.44 -4.77 -10.37
C ARG A 320 6.30 -5.98 -10.08
N ILE A 321 6.44 -6.31 -8.81
CA ILE A 321 7.26 -7.42 -8.32
C ILE A 321 6.38 -8.66 -8.20
N PHE A 322 6.72 -9.69 -8.95
CA PHE A 322 6.10 -11.01 -8.87
C PHE A 322 7.06 -11.96 -8.16
N ASN A 323 6.73 -12.25 -6.92
CA ASN A 323 7.44 -13.23 -6.11
C ASN A 323 6.58 -14.49 -6.02
N PRO A 324 7.02 -15.64 -6.57
CA PRO A 324 6.27 -16.88 -6.53
C PRO A 324 5.91 -17.34 -5.11
N ASP A 325 6.83 -17.18 -4.15
CA ASP A 325 6.63 -17.62 -2.76
C ASP A 325 5.48 -16.90 -2.04
N VAL A 326 5.07 -15.74 -2.55
CA VAL A 326 3.96 -14.96 -1.97
C VAL A 326 2.60 -15.41 -2.51
N LEU A 327 2.56 -16.04 -3.68
CA LEU A 327 1.31 -16.39 -4.37
C LEU A 327 0.70 -17.70 -3.89
N VAL A 328 1.48 -18.62 -3.31
CA VAL A 328 0.95 -19.87 -2.76
C VAL A 328 1.13 -19.85 -1.25
N ARG A 329 0.01 -19.89 -0.53
CA ARG A 329 -0.02 -19.85 0.94
C ARG A 329 -1.00 -20.88 1.47
N ASP A 330 -0.78 -21.32 2.71
CA ASP A 330 -1.76 -22.12 3.43
C ASP A 330 -3.07 -21.32 3.64
N PHE A 331 -4.21 -21.99 3.63
CA PHE A 331 -5.51 -21.35 3.84
C PHE A 331 -5.62 -20.64 5.19
N GLY A 332 -4.94 -21.14 6.23
CA GLY A 332 -4.82 -20.45 7.53
C GLY A 332 -4.09 -19.11 7.41
N GLU A 333 -2.99 -19.06 6.67
CA GLU A 333 -2.23 -17.84 6.40
C GLU A 333 -3.00 -16.85 5.52
N LEU A 334 -3.87 -17.37 4.62
CA LEU A 334 -4.79 -16.54 3.85
C LEU A 334 -5.88 -15.92 4.73
N GLY A 335 -6.11 -16.48 5.92
CA GLY A 335 -7.05 -15.98 6.91
C GLY A 335 -8.43 -16.61 6.87
N PHE A 336 -8.56 -17.81 6.31
CA PHE A 336 -9.79 -18.59 6.46
C PHE A 336 -10.02 -18.94 7.93
N GLY A 337 -11.23 -18.71 8.42
CA GLY A 337 -11.67 -19.26 9.69
C GLY A 337 -12.12 -20.72 9.51
N ASP A 338 -12.23 -21.47 10.62
CA ASP A 338 -12.56 -22.91 10.56
C ASP A 338 -13.86 -23.20 9.78
N GLU A 339 -14.91 -22.40 10.00
CA GLU A 339 -16.18 -22.56 9.27
C GLU A 339 -16.05 -22.20 7.79
N ASP A 340 -15.28 -21.15 7.48
CA ASP A 340 -15.05 -20.70 6.11
C ASP A 340 -14.25 -21.76 5.35
N LEU A 341 -13.21 -22.31 6.00
CA LEU A 341 -12.40 -23.40 5.45
C LEU A 341 -13.23 -24.66 5.23
N LYS A 342 -14.13 -25.01 6.17
CA LYS A 342 -15.04 -26.16 6.00
C LYS A 342 -15.97 -25.98 4.79
N LYS A 343 -16.53 -24.80 4.59
CA LYS A 343 -17.36 -24.48 3.43
C LYS A 343 -16.56 -24.55 2.14
N TRP A 344 -15.35 -23.97 2.14
CA TRP A 344 -14.44 -23.97 0.98
C TRP A 344 -14.04 -25.38 0.58
N ASN A 345 -13.55 -26.18 1.53
CA ASN A 345 -13.19 -27.57 1.31
C ASN A 345 -14.36 -28.43 0.83
N GLY A 346 -15.58 -28.15 1.33
CA GLY A 346 -16.78 -28.83 0.87
C GLY A 346 -17.14 -28.55 -0.61
N MET A 347 -16.76 -27.38 -1.13
CA MET A 347 -16.96 -27.04 -2.55
C MET A 347 -15.86 -27.62 -3.44
N ILE A 348 -14.59 -27.43 -3.06
CA ILE A 348 -13.45 -27.88 -3.87
C ILE A 348 -13.27 -29.42 -3.90
N ALA A 349 -13.90 -30.13 -2.97
CA ALA A 349 -13.96 -31.61 -2.98
C ALA A 349 -15.01 -32.17 -3.96
N LYS A 350 -15.81 -31.30 -4.61
CA LYS A 350 -16.77 -31.75 -5.62
C LYS A 350 -16.06 -32.09 -6.92
N PRO A 351 -16.45 -33.19 -7.60
CA PRO A 351 -15.79 -33.63 -8.83
C PRO A 351 -16.06 -32.70 -10.01
N HIS A 352 -17.16 -31.93 -10.01
CA HIS A 352 -17.54 -31.02 -11.08
C HIS A 352 -18.41 -29.88 -10.56
N GLY A 353 -18.47 -28.81 -11.33
CA GLY A 353 -19.23 -27.61 -11.04
C GLY A 353 -18.36 -26.38 -11.08
N ILE A 354 -18.93 -25.21 -10.81
CA ILE A 354 -18.26 -23.91 -10.88
C ILE A 354 -18.16 -23.30 -9.48
N ILE A 355 -16.97 -22.86 -9.11
CA ILE A 355 -16.72 -22.02 -7.93
C ILE A 355 -16.26 -20.65 -8.43
N LEU A 356 -16.96 -19.59 -8.01
CA LEU A 356 -16.65 -18.22 -8.36
C LEU A 356 -16.00 -17.48 -7.20
N VAL A 357 -14.87 -16.82 -7.45
CA VAL A 357 -14.23 -15.92 -6.49
C VAL A 357 -14.40 -14.49 -6.99
N THR A 358 -15.02 -13.63 -6.18
CA THR A 358 -15.33 -12.26 -6.61
C THR A 358 -14.71 -11.21 -5.69
N GLY A 359 -14.49 -10.02 -6.27
CA GLY A 359 -13.92 -8.87 -5.58
C GLY A 359 -13.18 -7.94 -6.53
N PRO A 360 -12.81 -6.73 -6.09
CA PRO A 360 -12.05 -5.78 -6.90
C PRO A 360 -10.64 -6.29 -7.21
N THR A 361 -9.96 -5.60 -8.11
CA THR A 361 -8.53 -5.84 -8.35
C THR A 361 -7.73 -5.65 -7.06
N GLY A 362 -6.79 -6.56 -6.81
CA GLY A 362 -5.97 -6.54 -5.59
C GLY A 362 -6.64 -7.09 -4.33
N SER A 363 -7.82 -7.72 -4.43
CA SER A 363 -8.47 -8.40 -3.29
C SER A 363 -7.89 -9.79 -2.97
N GLY A 364 -6.90 -10.27 -3.72
CA GLY A 364 -6.23 -11.54 -3.47
C GLY A 364 -6.88 -12.76 -4.13
N LYS A 365 -7.79 -12.58 -5.11
CA LYS A 365 -8.48 -13.68 -5.81
C LYS A 365 -7.50 -14.69 -6.40
N THR A 366 -6.53 -14.19 -7.17
CA THR A 366 -5.50 -15.03 -7.81
C THR A 366 -4.73 -15.87 -6.80
N THR A 367 -4.28 -15.26 -5.69
CA THR A 367 -3.58 -15.95 -4.60
C THR A 367 -4.43 -17.11 -4.05
N THR A 368 -5.71 -16.86 -3.78
CA THR A 368 -6.61 -17.89 -3.25
C THR A 368 -6.84 -19.02 -4.26
N LEU A 369 -7.01 -18.69 -5.56
CA LEU A 369 -7.18 -19.72 -6.60
C LEU A 369 -5.90 -20.52 -6.81
N TYR A 370 -4.73 -19.90 -6.85
CA TYR A 370 -3.45 -20.61 -6.96
C TYR A 370 -3.19 -21.52 -5.76
N SER A 371 -3.43 -21.03 -4.53
CA SER A 371 -3.34 -21.86 -3.32
C SER A 371 -4.32 -23.04 -3.37
N THR A 372 -5.52 -22.82 -3.89
CA THR A 372 -6.52 -23.88 -4.05
C THR A 372 -6.09 -24.92 -5.08
N MET A 373 -5.66 -24.48 -6.26
CA MET A 373 -5.18 -25.41 -7.29
C MET A 373 -3.95 -26.19 -6.82
N LYS A 374 -3.01 -25.51 -6.13
CA LYS A 374 -1.84 -26.18 -5.55
C LYS A 374 -2.20 -27.23 -4.51
N PHE A 375 -3.21 -26.95 -3.69
CA PHE A 375 -3.74 -27.90 -2.71
C PHE A 375 -4.38 -29.14 -3.38
N LEU A 376 -5.04 -28.93 -4.53
CA LEU A 376 -5.72 -30.00 -5.28
C LEU A 376 -4.80 -30.74 -6.25
N ALA A 377 -3.69 -30.15 -6.67
CA ALA A 377 -2.77 -30.72 -7.63
C ALA A 377 -2.00 -31.91 -7.03
N THR A 378 -2.40 -33.10 -7.39
CA THR A 378 -1.68 -34.34 -7.12
C THR A 378 -1.16 -34.93 -8.44
N PRO A 379 -0.27 -35.94 -8.44
CA PRO A 379 0.19 -36.59 -9.68
C PRO A 379 -0.93 -37.17 -10.54
N GLU A 380 -2.10 -37.45 -9.94
CA GLU A 380 -3.27 -38.01 -10.59
C GLU A 380 -4.26 -36.96 -11.10
N VAL A 381 -4.04 -35.65 -10.83
CA VAL A 381 -4.97 -34.59 -11.16
C VAL A 381 -4.35 -33.62 -12.19
N ASN A 382 -5.00 -33.51 -13.34
CA ASN A 382 -4.60 -32.61 -14.40
C ASN A 382 -5.24 -31.25 -14.20
N VAL A 383 -4.43 -30.26 -13.73
CA VAL A 383 -4.83 -28.87 -13.54
C VAL A 383 -4.46 -28.05 -14.77
N CYS A 384 -5.47 -27.48 -15.42
CA CYS A 384 -5.30 -26.61 -16.59
C CYS A 384 -5.81 -25.20 -16.33
N THR A 385 -5.11 -24.17 -16.85
CA THR A 385 -5.52 -22.78 -16.68
C THR A 385 -5.55 -22.03 -18.00
N VAL A 386 -6.40 -20.98 -18.09
CA VAL A 386 -6.37 -19.95 -19.12
C VAL A 386 -6.39 -18.59 -18.46
N GLU A 387 -5.36 -17.77 -18.73
CA GLU A 387 -5.07 -16.53 -17.97
C GLU A 387 -4.67 -15.37 -18.88
N ASP A 388 -4.92 -14.14 -18.43
CA ASP A 388 -4.60 -12.91 -19.17
C ASP A 388 -3.97 -11.82 -18.26
N PRO A 389 -2.62 -11.80 -18.10
CA PRO A 389 -1.66 -12.87 -18.46
C PRO A 389 -1.51 -13.91 -17.35
N ILE A 390 -0.68 -14.96 -17.56
CA ILE A 390 -0.25 -15.87 -16.49
C ILE A 390 0.48 -15.06 -15.42
N GLU A 391 -0.04 -15.11 -14.18
CA GLU A 391 0.55 -14.35 -13.06
C GLU A 391 1.82 -15.01 -12.52
N MET A 392 1.82 -16.35 -12.44
CA MET A 392 2.95 -17.15 -11.97
C MET A 392 3.02 -18.43 -12.76
N VAL A 393 4.20 -18.83 -13.20
CA VAL A 393 4.42 -20.14 -13.79
C VAL A 393 4.53 -21.17 -12.67
N GLU A 394 3.60 -22.12 -12.63
CA GLU A 394 3.59 -23.23 -11.67
C GLU A 394 3.85 -24.54 -12.41
N PRO A 395 4.97 -25.23 -12.13
CA PRO A 395 5.35 -26.43 -12.88
C PRO A 395 4.32 -27.58 -12.84
N GLN A 396 3.42 -27.58 -11.87
CA GLN A 396 2.37 -28.61 -11.73
C GLN A 396 1.12 -28.28 -12.55
N PHE A 397 1.03 -27.09 -13.20
CA PHE A 397 -0.14 -26.68 -13.97
C PHE A 397 0.14 -26.63 -15.47
N ASN A 398 -0.85 -26.93 -16.26
CA ASN A 398 -0.84 -26.69 -17.71
C ASN A 398 -1.48 -25.34 -18.01
N GLN A 399 -0.64 -24.30 -18.15
CA GLN A 399 -1.08 -22.90 -18.18
C GLN A 399 -1.07 -22.35 -19.61
N MET A 400 -2.23 -21.90 -20.09
CA MET A 400 -2.41 -21.21 -21.36
C MET A 400 -2.54 -19.71 -21.13
N GLN A 401 -1.78 -18.92 -21.85
CA GLN A 401 -1.94 -17.46 -21.85
C GLN A 401 -2.82 -16.99 -23.01
N VAL A 402 -3.78 -16.11 -22.74
CA VAL A 402 -4.54 -15.38 -23.74
C VAL A 402 -3.62 -14.55 -24.63
N GLN A 403 -3.83 -14.63 -25.95
CA GLN A 403 -3.06 -13.89 -26.97
C GLN A 403 -4.03 -13.40 -28.07
N HIS A 404 -4.61 -12.22 -27.84
CA HIS A 404 -5.61 -11.64 -28.75
C HIS A 404 -5.10 -11.41 -30.17
N ASN A 405 -3.80 -11.16 -30.34
CA ASN A 405 -3.15 -10.94 -31.64
C ASN A 405 -3.18 -12.15 -32.57
N ILE A 406 -3.37 -13.36 -32.02
CA ILE A 406 -3.48 -14.62 -32.78
C ILE A 406 -4.83 -15.30 -32.55
N GLY A 407 -5.83 -14.59 -32.00
CA GLY A 407 -7.19 -15.09 -31.80
C GLY A 407 -7.35 -16.08 -30.65
N VAL A 408 -6.42 -16.14 -29.69
CA VAL A 408 -6.54 -16.92 -28.46
C VAL A 408 -7.13 -16.05 -27.38
N ASP A 409 -8.40 -16.23 -27.06
CA ASP A 409 -9.16 -15.61 -25.99
C ASP A 409 -9.57 -16.64 -24.91
N PHE A 410 -10.33 -16.21 -23.90
CA PHE A 410 -10.77 -17.09 -22.83
C PHE A 410 -11.69 -18.22 -23.35
N SER A 411 -12.64 -17.93 -24.25
CA SER A 411 -13.61 -18.90 -24.73
C SER A 411 -12.94 -19.98 -25.57
N SER A 412 -12.09 -19.60 -26.51
CA SER A 412 -11.29 -20.52 -27.34
C SER A 412 -10.28 -21.32 -26.50
N GLY A 413 -9.73 -20.69 -25.46
CA GLY A 413 -8.86 -21.32 -24.48
C GLY A 413 -9.56 -22.46 -23.75
N ILE A 414 -10.72 -22.19 -23.12
CA ILE A 414 -11.51 -23.22 -22.41
C ILE A 414 -11.88 -24.38 -23.36
N ARG A 415 -12.35 -24.06 -24.58
CA ARG A 415 -12.66 -25.08 -25.60
C ARG A 415 -11.45 -25.96 -25.93
N THR A 416 -10.25 -25.40 -25.91
CA THR A 416 -9.01 -26.16 -26.12
C THR A 416 -8.68 -27.01 -24.91
N LEU A 417 -8.77 -26.46 -23.70
CA LEU A 417 -8.48 -27.17 -22.46
C LEU A 417 -9.40 -28.40 -22.27
N MET A 418 -10.70 -28.31 -22.59
CA MET A 418 -11.62 -29.45 -22.52
C MET A 418 -11.21 -30.67 -23.37
N ARG A 419 -10.27 -30.53 -24.30
CA ARG A 419 -9.70 -31.63 -25.10
C ARG A 419 -8.34 -32.11 -24.60
N GLN A 420 -7.88 -31.59 -23.47
CA GLN A 420 -6.59 -31.93 -22.86
C GLN A 420 -6.73 -32.82 -21.63
N ASP A 421 -7.89 -33.49 -21.50
CA ASP A 421 -8.20 -34.38 -20.37
C ASP A 421 -8.00 -33.73 -19.00
N PRO A 422 -8.59 -32.53 -18.76
CA PRO A 422 -8.42 -31.80 -17.50
C PRO A 422 -9.39 -32.35 -16.44
N ASP A 423 -8.95 -32.37 -15.17
CA ASP A 423 -9.83 -32.56 -14.02
C ASP A 423 -10.31 -31.21 -13.48
N ILE A 424 -9.39 -30.22 -13.46
CA ILE A 424 -9.64 -28.89 -12.96
C ILE A 424 -9.29 -27.86 -14.04
N ILE A 425 -10.22 -26.95 -14.30
CA ILE A 425 -10.02 -25.84 -15.22
C ILE A 425 -10.13 -24.53 -14.45
N MET A 426 -9.07 -23.70 -14.47
CA MET A 426 -9.13 -22.34 -13.95
C MET A 426 -9.24 -21.36 -15.12
N VAL A 427 -10.27 -20.53 -15.10
CA VAL A 427 -10.48 -19.41 -16.02
C VAL A 427 -10.17 -18.12 -15.28
N GLY A 428 -9.19 -17.38 -15.74
CA GLY A 428 -8.72 -16.16 -15.06
C GLY A 428 -9.85 -15.24 -14.64
N GLU A 429 -10.78 -14.95 -15.56
CA GLU A 429 -12.01 -14.22 -15.26
C GLU A 429 -13.10 -14.46 -16.33
N ILE A 430 -14.37 -14.26 -15.94
CA ILE A 430 -15.54 -14.26 -16.84
C ILE A 430 -16.00 -12.82 -17.05
N ARG A 431 -15.86 -12.30 -18.29
CA ARG A 431 -16.27 -10.94 -18.65
C ARG A 431 -17.49 -10.87 -19.54
N ASP A 432 -17.73 -11.93 -20.32
CA ASP A 432 -18.71 -12.00 -21.38
C ASP A 432 -19.48 -13.33 -21.37
N LEU A 433 -20.56 -13.39 -22.14
CA LEU A 433 -21.44 -14.54 -22.22
C LEU A 433 -20.71 -15.76 -22.80
N GLU A 434 -19.90 -15.59 -23.86
CA GLU A 434 -19.22 -16.71 -24.52
C GLU A 434 -18.27 -17.44 -23.58
N THR A 435 -17.50 -16.71 -22.79
CA THR A 435 -16.63 -17.27 -21.74
C THR A 435 -17.46 -17.98 -20.67
N ALA A 436 -18.60 -17.38 -20.25
CA ALA A 436 -19.49 -17.96 -19.27
C ALA A 436 -20.10 -19.30 -19.76
N GLU A 437 -20.57 -19.34 -21.02
CA GLU A 437 -21.12 -20.55 -21.64
C GLU A 437 -20.09 -21.67 -21.71
N MET A 438 -18.85 -21.37 -22.10
CA MET A 438 -17.79 -22.36 -22.14
C MET A 438 -17.43 -22.91 -20.76
N ALA A 439 -17.37 -22.05 -19.73
CA ALA A 439 -17.15 -22.46 -18.34
C ALA A 439 -18.28 -23.37 -17.82
N ILE A 440 -19.53 -23.05 -18.16
CA ILE A 440 -20.70 -23.86 -17.81
C ILE A 440 -20.65 -25.22 -18.53
N GLN A 441 -20.31 -25.23 -19.82
CA GLN A 441 -20.18 -26.45 -20.59
C GLN A 441 -19.11 -27.35 -20.01
N ALA A 442 -17.95 -26.81 -19.62
CA ALA A 442 -16.90 -27.56 -18.93
C ALA A 442 -17.41 -28.20 -17.63
N ALA A 443 -18.17 -27.44 -16.84
CA ALA A 443 -18.76 -27.96 -15.60
C ALA A 443 -19.81 -29.05 -15.84
N LEU A 444 -20.64 -28.92 -16.86
CA LEU A 444 -21.64 -29.94 -17.25
C LEU A 444 -21.02 -31.22 -17.81
N THR A 445 -19.82 -31.11 -18.40
CA THR A 445 -19.07 -32.26 -18.92
C THR A 445 -18.16 -32.95 -17.88
N GLY A 446 -18.25 -32.55 -16.60
CA GLY A 446 -17.63 -33.28 -15.50
C GLY A 446 -16.40 -32.64 -14.89
N HIS A 447 -16.06 -31.38 -15.21
CA HIS A 447 -14.86 -30.72 -14.74
C HIS A 447 -15.16 -29.77 -13.55
N LEU A 448 -14.22 -29.67 -12.59
CA LEU A 448 -14.25 -28.62 -11.59
C LEU A 448 -13.71 -27.32 -12.20
N VAL A 449 -14.55 -26.29 -12.29
CA VAL A 449 -14.18 -25.00 -12.86
C VAL A 449 -14.02 -23.96 -11.76
N LEU A 450 -12.88 -23.29 -11.74
CA LEU A 450 -12.58 -22.16 -10.87
C LEU A 450 -12.49 -20.89 -11.69
N SER A 451 -13.19 -19.81 -11.29
CA SER A 451 -13.09 -18.56 -12.04
C SER A 451 -13.29 -17.33 -11.15
N THR A 452 -13.03 -16.14 -11.73
CA THR A 452 -13.21 -14.89 -11.01
C THR A 452 -14.25 -13.99 -11.67
N LEU A 453 -14.85 -13.13 -10.83
CA LEU A 453 -15.73 -12.03 -11.23
C LEU A 453 -15.34 -10.74 -10.50
N HIS A 454 -15.91 -9.63 -10.92
CA HIS A 454 -15.76 -8.32 -10.29
C HIS A 454 -17.10 -7.85 -9.73
N THR A 455 -17.51 -8.37 -8.57
CA THR A 455 -18.71 -7.91 -7.84
C THR A 455 -18.38 -7.56 -6.39
N ASN A 456 -19.28 -6.87 -5.71
CA ASN A 456 -19.04 -6.37 -4.36
C ASN A 456 -19.31 -7.39 -3.26
N ASP A 457 -20.21 -8.33 -3.46
CA ASP A 457 -20.59 -9.39 -2.55
C ASP A 457 -20.87 -10.71 -3.31
N ALA A 458 -21.03 -11.80 -2.60
CA ALA A 458 -21.23 -13.12 -3.22
C ALA A 458 -22.60 -13.25 -3.94
N PRO A 459 -23.74 -12.78 -3.39
CA PRO A 459 -24.99 -12.80 -4.14
C PRO A 459 -24.97 -12.00 -5.44
N ALA A 460 -24.24 -10.87 -5.50
CA ALA A 460 -24.13 -10.06 -6.70
C ALA A 460 -23.41 -10.78 -7.86
N ALA A 461 -22.63 -11.82 -7.57
CA ALA A 461 -22.04 -12.64 -8.64
C ALA A 461 -23.08 -13.44 -9.43
N ILE A 462 -24.15 -13.89 -8.78
CA ILE A 462 -25.25 -14.60 -9.43
C ILE A 462 -25.98 -13.67 -10.39
N THR A 463 -26.37 -12.47 -9.92
CA THR A 463 -27.03 -11.49 -10.81
C THR A 463 -26.12 -11.03 -11.93
N ARG A 464 -24.81 -10.90 -11.67
CA ARG A 464 -23.85 -10.57 -12.74
C ARG A 464 -23.82 -11.62 -13.84
N MET A 465 -23.91 -12.91 -13.49
CA MET A 465 -23.99 -13.99 -14.48
C MET A 465 -25.32 -13.92 -15.27
N LEU A 466 -26.44 -13.65 -14.59
CA LEU A 466 -27.74 -13.40 -15.26
C LEU A 466 -27.68 -12.19 -16.20
N ASP A 467 -27.06 -11.09 -15.76
CA ASP A 467 -26.89 -9.86 -16.57
C ASP A 467 -26.01 -10.10 -17.81
N LEU A 468 -25.08 -11.04 -17.76
CA LEU A 468 -24.29 -11.48 -18.92
C LEU A 468 -25.15 -12.28 -19.93
N GLY A 469 -26.36 -12.70 -19.55
CA GLY A 469 -27.27 -13.47 -20.38
C GLY A 469 -27.27 -14.98 -20.09
N VAL A 470 -26.64 -15.43 -19.03
CA VAL A 470 -26.65 -16.86 -18.66
C VAL A 470 -28.02 -17.26 -18.14
N PRO A 471 -28.68 -18.28 -18.69
CA PRO A 471 -29.96 -18.76 -18.21
C PRO A 471 -29.91 -19.24 -16.77
N SER A 472 -30.92 -18.91 -15.96
CA SER A 472 -30.98 -19.20 -14.53
C SER A 472 -30.86 -20.71 -14.20
N TYR A 473 -31.44 -21.58 -15.02
CA TYR A 473 -31.38 -23.02 -14.83
C TYR A 473 -29.96 -23.59 -14.95
N LEU A 474 -29.12 -22.98 -15.79
CA LEU A 474 -27.70 -23.38 -15.93
C LEU A 474 -26.91 -22.99 -14.68
N LEU A 475 -27.14 -21.79 -14.14
CA LEU A 475 -26.51 -21.35 -12.88
C LEU A 475 -26.91 -22.28 -11.72
N ASN A 476 -28.20 -22.62 -11.65
CA ASN A 476 -28.72 -23.52 -10.63
C ASN A 476 -28.09 -24.91 -10.69
N THR A 477 -27.74 -25.39 -11.87
CA THR A 477 -27.19 -26.72 -12.07
C THR A 477 -25.69 -26.76 -11.83
N THR A 478 -24.96 -25.71 -12.26
CA THR A 478 -23.50 -25.75 -12.35
C THR A 478 -22.78 -25.04 -11.21
N ILE A 479 -23.34 -23.95 -10.63
CA ILE A 479 -22.65 -23.20 -9.57
C ILE A 479 -22.71 -23.96 -8.24
N LEU A 480 -21.53 -24.26 -7.68
CA LEU A 480 -21.37 -24.85 -6.35
C LEU A 480 -21.45 -23.79 -5.26
N GLY A 481 -20.80 -22.67 -5.50
CA GLY A 481 -20.81 -21.54 -4.60
C GLY A 481 -20.01 -20.35 -5.12
N VAL A 482 -20.14 -19.26 -4.37
CA VAL A 482 -19.47 -18.00 -4.63
C VAL A 482 -18.77 -17.51 -3.37
N MET A 483 -17.54 -17.04 -3.50
CA MET A 483 -16.79 -16.41 -2.43
C MET A 483 -16.44 -14.97 -2.79
N ALA A 484 -16.98 -14.00 -2.05
CA ALA A 484 -16.48 -12.63 -2.14
C ALA A 484 -15.29 -12.43 -1.19
N GLN A 485 -14.28 -11.71 -1.67
CA GLN A 485 -13.02 -11.55 -0.97
C GLN A 485 -12.55 -10.10 -0.94
N ARG A 486 -12.01 -9.67 0.20
CA ARG A 486 -11.29 -8.41 0.40
C ARG A 486 -10.01 -8.68 1.20
N LEU A 487 -9.07 -7.75 1.16
CA LEU A 487 -7.87 -7.78 2.00
C LEU A 487 -7.88 -6.59 2.95
N VAL A 488 -7.57 -6.86 4.22
CA VAL A 488 -7.28 -5.86 5.24
C VAL A 488 -5.84 -5.98 5.71
N ARG A 489 -5.24 -4.87 6.15
CA ARG A 489 -3.91 -4.90 6.74
C ARG A 489 -3.96 -5.53 8.13
N VAL A 490 -2.93 -6.28 8.47
CA VAL A 490 -2.76 -6.93 9.77
C VAL A 490 -2.03 -6.00 10.72
N LEU A 491 -2.52 -5.86 11.95
CA LEU A 491 -1.85 -5.09 12.99
C LEU A 491 -0.43 -5.61 13.22
N CYS A 492 0.53 -4.70 13.29
CA CYS A 492 1.91 -5.06 13.55
C CYS A 492 2.06 -5.71 14.92
N PRO A 493 2.57 -6.95 15.02
CA PRO A 493 2.70 -7.66 16.29
C PRO A 493 3.65 -6.97 17.27
N GLN A 494 4.61 -6.18 16.75
CA GLN A 494 5.62 -5.51 17.57
C GLN A 494 5.12 -4.24 18.26
N CYS A 495 4.10 -3.56 17.69
CA CYS A 495 3.71 -2.24 18.18
C CYS A 495 2.21 -2.05 18.38
N LYS A 496 1.38 -3.07 18.15
CA LYS A 496 -0.05 -2.94 18.44
C LYS A 496 -0.26 -2.73 19.95
N GLU A 497 -1.15 -1.83 20.30
CA GLU A 497 -1.48 -1.50 21.69
C GLU A 497 -2.93 -1.84 22.00
N LYS A 498 -3.19 -2.25 23.24
CA LYS A 498 -4.57 -2.43 23.71
C LYS A 498 -5.27 -1.08 23.71
N ASN A 499 -6.48 -1.05 23.20
CA ASN A 499 -7.31 0.14 23.11
C ASN A 499 -8.75 -0.17 23.49
N VAL A 500 -9.49 0.85 23.90
CA VAL A 500 -10.92 0.75 24.15
C VAL A 500 -11.64 1.05 22.84
N LEU A 501 -12.43 0.09 22.37
CA LEU A 501 -13.27 0.26 21.19
C LEU A 501 -14.48 1.12 21.52
N GLU A 502 -14.75 2.15 20.73
CA GLU A 502 -15.96 2.96 20.85
C GLU A 502 -17.21 2.14 20.46
N ASP A 503 -18.27 2.23 21.25
CA ASP A 503 -19.53 1.49 20.99
C ASP A 503 -20.10 1.85 19.61
N SER A 504 -20.09 3.13 19.25
CA SER A 504 -20.58 3.63 17.96
C SER A 504 -19.82 3.04 16.76
N ALA A 505 -18.50 2.87 16.87
CA ALA A 505 -17.69 2.28 15.81
C ALA A 505 -17.97 0.78 15.64
N TRP A 506 -18.16 0.06 16.77
CA TRP A 506 -18.54 -1.34 16.74
C TRP A 506 -19.93 -1.55 16.17
N GLU A 507 -20.91 -0.77 16.61
CA GLU A 507 -22.28 -0.82 16.11
C GLU A 507 -22.35 -0.56 14.60
N GLN A 508 -21.61 0.43 14.09
CA GLN A 508 -21.52 0.70 12.64
C GLN A 508 -20.89 -0.46 11.85
N LEU A 509 -19.91 -1.13 12.44
CA LEU A 509 -19.25 -2.27 11.80
C LEU A 509 -20.20 -3.45 11.67
N VAL A 510 -20.93 -3.77 12.72
CA VAL A 510 -21.78 -4.97 12.78
C VAL A 510 -23.21 -4.77 12.31
N ALA A 511 -23.68 -3.52 12.16
CA ALA A 511 -25.04 -3.24 11.72
C ALA A 511 -25.39 -3.91 10.39
N PRO A 512 -26.63 -4.42 10.20
CA PRO A 512 -27.78 -4.34 11.09
C PRO A 512 -27.83 -5.45 12.17
N TRP A 513 -26.82 -6.32 12.27
CA TRP A 513 -26.77 -7.35 13.31
C TRP A 513 -26.35 -6.76 14.65
N LYS A 514 -26.73 -7.45 15.71
CA LYS A 514 -26.27 -7.15 17.08
C LYS A 514 -25.24 -8.21 17.46
N ALA A 515 -23.98 -7.81 17.56
CA ALA A 515 -22.90 -8.65 18.06
C ALA A 515 -22.30 -8.03 19.32
N ALA A 516 -21.96 -8.87 20.29
CA ALA A 516 -21.30 -8.40 21.49
C ALA A 516 -19.94 -7.75 21.13
N LYS A 517 -19.68 -6.57 21.69
CA LYS A 517 -18.39 -5.89 21.53
C LYS A 517 -17.30 -6.69 22.25
N PRO A 518 -16.12 -6.87 21.63
CA PRO A 518 -15.02 -7.55 22.31
C PRO A 518 -14.52 -6.76 23.51
N GLU A 519 -14.16 -7.44 24.59
CA GLU A 519 -13.60 -6.83 25.81
C GLU A 519 -12.24 -6.16 25.54
N THR A 520 -11.45 -6.76 24.66
CA THR A 520 -10.14 -6.24 24.27
C THR A 520 -10.12 -5.89 22.78
N ASN A 521 -9.65 -4.71 22.48
CA ASN A 521 -9.39 -4.26 21.12
C ASN A 521 -7.93 -3.79 21.02
N TYR A 522 -7.43 -3.64 19.80
CA TYR A 522 -6.09 -3.17 19.53
C TYR A 522 -6.10 -2.04 18.51
N SER A 523 -5.19 -1.09 18.70
CA SER A 523 -4.91 0.00 17.76
C SER A 523 -3.52 -0.12 17.15
N ALA A 524 -3.36 0.50 15.99
CA ALA A 524 -2.09 0.61 15.29
C ALA A 524 -1.29 1.78 15.89
N LYS A 525 -0.08 1.52 16.42
CA LYS A 525 0.79 2.58 16.95
C LYS A 525 1.80 3.07 15.92
N GLY A 526 2.53 2.14 15.34
CA GLY A 526 3.66 2.41 14.46
C GLY A 526 5.02 2.13 15.11
N CYS A 527 5.90 1.48 14.37
CA CYS A 527 7.31 1.24 14.73
C CYS A 527 8.15 1.14 13.45
N LEU A 528 9.46 1.01 13.60
CA LEU A 528 10.36 0.89 12.46
C LEU A 528 10.04 -0.33 11.58
N GLU A 529 9.70 -1.47 12.20
CA GLU A 529 9.37 -2.72 11.49
C GLU A 529 8.17 -2.58 10.54
N CYS A 530 7.15 -1.84 10.96
CA CYS A 530 5.97 -1.56 10.13
C CYS A 530 6.04 -0.21 9.40
N ARG A 531 7.21 0.43 9.32
CA ARG A 531 7.42 1.74 8.70
C ARG A 531 6.45 2.80 9.23
N MET A 532 6.22 2.81 10.54
CA MET A 532 5.31 3.70 11.26
C MET A 532 3.82 3.58 10.89
N THR A 533 3.45 2.61 10.07
CA THR A 533 2.04 2.41 9.68
C THR A 533 1.18 1.75 10.76
N GLY A 534 1.80 1.02 11.67
CA GLY A 534 1.12 0.15 12.63
C GLY A 534 0.62 -1.18 12.05
N TYR A 535 0.90 -1.46 10.76
CA TYR A 535 0.42 -2.65 10.06
C TYR A 535 1.54 -3.37 9.33
N VAL A 536 1.46 -4.70 9.25
CA VAL A 536 2.42 -5.56 8.53
C VAL A 536 1.68 -6.71 7.87
N GLY A 537 1.74 -6.77 6.53
CA GLY A 537 1.05 -7.78 5.76
C GLY A 537 -0.45 -7.56 5.64
N ARG A 538 -1.11 -8.46 4.92
CA ARG A 538 -2.55 -8.41 4.65
C ARG A 538 -3.16 -9.78 4.85
N ILE A 539 -4.45 -9.82 5.23
CA ILE A 539 -5.22 -11.03 5.46
C ILE A 539 -6.59 -10.91 4.78
N GLY A 540 -7.16 -12.04 4.36
CA GLY A 540 -8.45 -12.08 3.67
C GLY A 540 -9.64 -11.87 4.60
N LEU A 541 -10.66 -11.18 4.11
CA LEU A 541 -12.04 -11.23 4.58
C LEU A 541 -12.85 -12.01 3.56
N TYR A 542 -13.68 -12.92 4.02
CA TYR A 542 -14.42 -13.85 3.17
C TYR A 542 -15.91 -13.80 3.45
N GLU A 543 -16.70 -13.82 2.38
CA GLU A 543 -18.14 -14.03 2.38
C GLU A 543 -18.41 -15.20 1.46
N ILE A 544 -18.67 -16.40 2.04
CA ILE A 544 -18.80 -17.66 1.30
C ILE A 544 -20.27 -18.09 1.27
N MET A 545 -20.84 -18.08 0.06
CA MET A 545 -22.20 -18.52 -0.23
C MET A 545 -22.15 -19.85 -0.98
N VAL A 546 -22.46 -20.93 -0.27
CA VAL A 546 -22.67 -22.26 -0.89
C VAL A 546 -24.09 -22.31 -1.42
N LEU A 547 -24.30 -22.72 -2.67
CA LEU A 547 -25.62 -22.81 -3.29
C LEU A 547 -26.38 -24.04 -2.79
N ASN A 548 -27.17 -23.87 -1.74
CA ASN A 548 -28.14 -24.85 -1.27
C ASN A 548 -29.47 -24.74 -2.03
N ASN A 549 -30.39 -25.66 -1.81
CA ASN A 549 -31.67 -25.69 -2.51
C ASN A 549 -32.51 -24.42 -2.28
N GLU A 550 -32.46 -23.82 -1.11
CA GLU A 550 -33.18 -22.61 -0.78
C GLU A 550 -32.69 -21.41 -1.61
N ILE A 551 -31.37 -21.26 -1.76
CA ILE A 551 -30.75 -20.25 -2.60
C ILE A 551 -31.06 -20.49 -4.08
N ARG A 552 -30.91 -21.76 -4.55
CA ARG A 552 -31.19 -22.15 -5.93
C ARG A 552 -32.63 -21.80 -6.35
N ASN A 553 -33.62 -22.02 -5.48
CA ASN A 553 -35.02 -21.68 -5.75
C ASN A 553 -35.30 -20.18 -5.96
N LEU A 554 -34.41 -19.31 -5.50
CA LEU A 554 -34.51 -17.87 -5.68
C LEU A 554 -33.80 -17.39 -6.95
N ILE A 555 -33.01 -18.23 -7.60
CA ILE A 555 -32.29 -17.88 -8.84
C ILE A 555 -33.24 -18.15 -10.03
N THR A 556 -33.84 -17.06 -10.55
CA THR A 556 -34.76 -17.06 -11.68
C THR A 556 -34.35 -15.96 -12.64
N GLU A 557 -34.97 -15.86 -13.82
CA GLU A 557 -34.74 -14.77 -14.77
C GLU A 557 -35.04 -13.37 -14.17
N ALA A 558 -35.91 -13.31 -13.18
CA ALA A 558 -36.28 -12.09 -12.43
C ALA A 558 -35.79 -12.17 -10.97
N THR A 559 -34.57 -12.58 -10.72
CA THR A 559 -34.00 -12.74 -9.38
C THR A 559 -34.04 -11.43 -8.60
N ASP A 560 -34.72 -11.45 -7.45
CA ASP A 560 -34.72 -10.35 -6.48
C ASP A 560 -33.45 -10.42 -5.63
N MET A 561 -32.53 -9.51 -5.85
CA MET A 561 -31.23 -9.45 -5.16
C MET A 561 -31.38 -9.33 -3.64
N ASP A 562 -32.35 -8.56 -3.16
CA ASP A 562 -32.54 -8.35 -1.72
C ASP A 562 -33.03 -9.63 -1.04
N LYS A 563 -33.93 -10.36 -1.71
CA LYS A 563 -34.38 -11.67 -1.21
C LYS A 563 -33.27 -12.71 -1.23
N LEU A 564 -32.47 -12.72 -2.28
CA LEU A 564 -31.32 -13.62 -2.40
C LEU A 564 -30.30 -13.37 -1.28
N ARG A 565 -29.97 -12.09 -0.99
CA ARG A 565 -29.08 -11.71 0.13
C ARG A 565 -29.67 -12.13 1.47
N GLU A 566 -30.94 -11.81 1.71
CA GLU A 566 -31.62 -12.16 2.95
C GLU A 566 -31.59 -13.67 3.20
N GLN A 567 -31.88 -14.47 2.19
CA GLN A 567 -31.85 -15.92 2.28
C GLN A 567 -30.41 -16.45 2.51
N ALA A 568 -29.43 -15.88 1.80
CA ALA A 568 -28.04 -16.24 2.00
C ALA A 568 -27.59 -16.00 3.46
N TYR A 569 -27.92 -14.83 4.00
CA TYR A 569 -27.56 -14.49 5.39
C TYR A 569 -28.31 -15.32 6.42
N ARG A 570 -29.59 -15.63 6.19
CA ARG A 570 -30.35 -16.59 7.05
C ARG A 570 -29.74 -17.99 7.01
N GLY A 571 -29.21 -18.38 5.86
CA GLY A 571 -28.50 -19.65 5.66
C GLY A 571 -27.08 -19.67 6.23
N GLY A 572 -26.65 -18.65 6.99
CA GLY A 572 -25.36 -18.60 7.68
C GLY A 572 -24.19 -18.10 6.81
N VAL A 573 -24.46 -17.36 5.72
CA VAL A 573 -23.43 -16.59 5.02
C VAL A 573 -23.06 -15.40 5.89
N LYS A 574 -21.77 -15.26 6.19
CA LYS A 574 -21.24 -14.12 6.96
C LYS A 574 -20.86 -13.01 5.98
N PRO A 575 -21.50 -11.83 6.00
CA PRO A 575 -21.08 -10.70 5.19
C PRO A 575 -19.65 -10.29 5.47
N LEU A 576 -18.98 -9.65 4.50
CA LEU A 576 -17.59 -9.19 4.62
C LEU A 576 -17.34 -8.35 5.88
N ARG A 577 -18.29 -7.51 6.31
CA ARG A 577 -18.15 -6.73 7.55
C ARG A 577 -18.15 -7.61 8.80
N ILE A 578 -18.99 -8.64 8.84
CA ILE A 578 -19.01 -9.59 9.97
C ILE A 578 -17.74 -10.45 9.98
N SER A 579 -17.27 -10.90 8.81
CA SER A 579 -15.95 -11.54 8.68
C SER A 579 -14.84 -10.63 9.23
N GLY A 580 -14.90 -9.33 8.91
CA GLY A 580 -13.98 -8.32 9.44
C GLY A 580 -14.12 -8.11 10.95
N ALA A 581 -15.35 -8.03 11.47
CA ALA A 581 -15.61 -7.87 12.90
C ALA A 581 -15.02 -9.01 13.74
N LEU A 582 -15.09 -10.24 13.25
CA LEU A 582 -14.44 -11.39 13.89
C LEU A 582 -12.90 -11.22 13.96
N LYS A 583 -12.28 -10.66 12.92
CA LYS A 583 -10.83 -10.40 12.91
C LYS A 583 -10.45 -9.20 13.80
N VAL A 584 -11.32 -8.21 13.91
CA VAL A 584 -11.15 -7.11 14.88
C VAL A 584 -11.22 -7.66 16.30
N ALA A 585 -12.23 -8.50 16.61
CA ALA A 585 -12.37 -9.13 17.91
C ALA A 585 -11.17 -10.03 18.27
N ALA A 586 -10.56 -10.67 17.28
CA ALA A 586 -9.32 -11.45 17.44
C ALA A 586 -8.04 -10.59 17.53
N GLY A 587 -8.14 -9.26 17.45
CA GLY A 587 -6.97 -8.35 17.50
C GLY A 587 -6.02 -8.47 16.30
N VAL A 588 -6.55 -8.88 15.15
CA VAL A 588 -5.80 -9.06 13.90
C VAL A 588 -5.75 -7.76 13.08
N THR A 589 -6.84 -7.02 13.07
CA THR A 589 -6.99 -5.76 12.30
C THR A 589 -7.80 -4.74 13.08
N THR A 590 -8.07 -3.58 12.49
CA THR A 590 -8.86 -2.51 13.11
C THR A 590 -10.20 -2.33 12.41
N VAL A 591 -11.16 -1.68 13.08
CA VAL A 591 -12.46 -1.30 12.50
C VAL A 591 -12.28 -0.46 11.25
N ASP A 592 -11.37 0.52 11.29
CA ASP A 592 -11.10 1.43 10.16
C ASP A 592 -10.64 0.68 8.90
N GLU A 593 -9.79 -0.33 9.06
CA GLU A 593 -9.33 -1.14 7.92
C GLU A 593 -10.48 -1.94 7.30
N VAL A 594 -11.35 -2.51 8.12
CA VAL A 594 -12.53 -3.24 7.62
C VAL A 594 -13.49 -2.30 6.90
N MET A 595 -13.77 -1.13 7.50
CA MET A 595 -14.71 -0.15 6.95
C MET A 595 -14.24 0.44 5.61
N LYS A 596 -12.93 0.52 5.38
CA LYS A 596 -12.34 0.99 4.10
C LYS A 596 -12.61 0.04 2.93
N VAL A 597 -12.70 -1.27 3.18
CA VAL A 597 -12.72 -2.28 2.10
C VAL A 597 -14.02 -3.05 2.01
N ALA A 598 -14.74 -3.20 3.12
CA ALA A 598 -16.02 -3.92 3.15
C ALA A 598 -17.19 -2.95 2.88
N PRO A 599 -18.03 -3.23 1.88
CA PRO A 599 -19.16 -2.38 1.54
C PRO A 599 -20.13 -2.29 2.73
N PRO A 600 -20.90 -1.18 2.85
CA PRO A 600 -21.97 -1.10 3.83
C PRO A 600 -23.00 -2.19 3.56
N MET A 601 -23.51 -2.79 4.63
CA MET A 601 -24.58 -3.76 4.52
C MET A 601 -25.88 -3.01 4.25
N HIS A 602 -26.70 -3.53 3.33
CA HIS A 602 -27.96 -2.89 2.98
C HIS A 602 -28.97 -3.01 4.14
N ASP A 603 -29.34 -1.90 4.73
CA ASP A 603 -30.43 -1.83 5.74
C ASP A 603 -31.72 -1.38 5.04
N ARG A 604 -32.74 -2.26 5.00
CA ARG A 604 -34.08 -1.91 4.49
C ARG A 604 -34.77 -0.79 5.28
N ARG A 605 -34.33 -0.49 6.50
CA ARG A 605 -34.98 0.53 7.36
C ARG A 605 -34.72 1.96 6.90
N GLN A 606 -33.72 2.18 6.02
CA GLN A 606 -33.42 3.51 5.49
C GLN A 606 -34.24 3.88 4.23
N ARG A 607 -35.08 2.98 3.71
CA ARG A 607 -35.97 3.23 2.56
C ARG A 607 -37.44 3.42 2.91
N ARG A 608 -37.76 3.64 4.20
CA ARG A 608 -39.11 4.03 4.65
C ARG A 608 -39.15 5.44 5.22
#